data_54e017149cc27060e650bbd321099e6b
#
_entry.id   54e017149cc27060e650bbd321099e6b
#
_cell.length_a   1.000
_cell.length_b   1.000
_cell.length_c   1.000
_cell.angle_alpha   90.00
_cell.angle_beta   90.00
_cell.angle_gamma   90.00
#
_symmetry.space_group_name_H-M   'P 1'
#
loop_
_entity.id
_entity.type
_entity.pdbx_description
1 polymer ?
#
loop_
_entity_poly.entity_id
_entity_poly.type
_entity_poly.pdbx_seq_one_letter_code
_entity_poly.pdbx_strand_id
1 'polypeptide(L)'
;MMGIALALTMLIVGSIIDIRKREIHDYYWIGFGSVGFLLLFIDPDIVPNLLTIGFALIIAPFVILLWRMGLFGGADAFALIALAVIAPMVTFSENAVTPFTTLSNAAILFVIPLLINVMRNVIAQIKGENIFEEFDASTAKKSAAILMGYRAKNPRFGFAIEKTENG
;
A
#
# COMPACT_ATOMS: atom_id res chain seq x y z
N MET A 1 0.84 -18.86 15.73
CA MET A 1 1.01 -19.32 14.32
C MET A 1 -0.25 -19.08 13.46
N MET A 2 -1.48 -19.31 13.95
CA MET A 2 -2.71 -19.12 13.19
C MET A 2 -2.91 -17.67 12.71
N GLY A 3 -2.65 -16.67 13.53
CA GLY A 3 -2.76 -15.26 13.15
C GLY A 3 -1.86 -14.85 11.99
N ILE A 4 -0.59 -15.33 11.97
CA ILE A 4 0.33 -15.04 10.87
C ILE A 4 -0.16 -15.66 9.56
N ALA A 5 -0.65 -16.91 9.59
CA ALA A 5 -1.20 -17.56 8.41
C ALA A 5 -2.43 -16.81 7.88
N LEU A 6 -3.32 -16.36 8.79
CA LEU A 6 -4.49 -15.56 8.44
C LEU A 6 -4.08 -14.20 7.84
N ALA A 7 -3.09 -13.52 8.43
CA ALA A 7 -2.55 -12.26 7.93
C ALA A 7 -1.95 -12.39 6.53
N LEU A 8 -1.11 -13.42 6.30
CA LEU A 8 -0.55 -13.69 4.99
C LEU A 8 -1.63 -14.01 3.96
N THR A 9 -2.62 -14.82 4.32
CA THR A 9 -3.75 -15.13 3.43
C THR A 9 -4.51 -13.86 3.06
N MET A 10 -4.82 -13.01 4.04
CA MET A 10 -5.47 -11.73 3.82
C MET A 10 -4.67 -10.85 2.85
N LEU A 11 -3.37 -10.69 3.07
CA LEU A 11 -2.54 -9.83 2.23
C LEU A 11 -2.39 -10.38 0.80
N ILE A 12 -2.17 -11.70 0.65
CA ILE A 12 -2.00 -12.33 -0.67
C ILE A 12 -3.31 -12.26 -1.47
N VAL A 13 -4.43 -12.65 -0.88
CA VAL A 13 -5.73 -12.63 -1.57
C VAL A 13 -6.15 -11.19 -1.86
N GLY A 14 -5.94 -10.26 -0.92
CA GLY A 14 -6.18 -8.83 -1.13
C GLY A 14 -5.37 -8.29 -2.31
N SER A 15 -4.08 -8.59 -2.37
CA SER A 15 -3.22 -8.18 -3.49
C SER A 15 -3.69 -8.73 -4.84
N ILE A 16 -4.15 -9.97 -4.89
CA ILE A 16 -4.70 -10.58 -6.12
C ILE A 16 -5.99 -9.86 -6.55
N ILE A 17 -6.86 -9.53 -5.60
CA ILE A 17 -8.10 -8.79 -5.88
C ILE A 17 -7.78 -7.40 -6.39
N ASP A 18 -6.85 -6.71 -5.74
CA ASP A 18 -6.43 -5.35 -6.11
C ASP A 18 -5.84 -5.30 -7.53
N ILE A 19 -4.94 -6.21 -7.87
CA ILE A 19 -4.37 -6.32 -9.23
C ILE A 19 -5.45 -6.54 -10.28
N ARG A 20 -6.49 -7.31 -9.96
CA ARG A 20 -7.55 -7.67 -10.93
C ARG A 20 -8.67 -6.65 -11.03
N LYS A 21 -9.13 -6.14 -9.89
CA LYS A 21 -10.34 -5.30 -9.80
C LYS A 21 -10.03 -3.85 -9.42
N ARG A 22 -8.84 -3.57 -8.87
CA ARG A 22 -8.40 -2.26 -8.36
C ARG A 22 -9.31 -1.68 -7.29
N GLU A 23 -10.12 -2.50 -6.71
CA GLU A 23 -11.03 -2.13 -5.64
C GLU A 23 -11.20 -3.32 -4.71
N ILE A 24 -11.01 -3.10 -3.44
CA ILE A 24 -11.24 -4.08 -2.40
C ILE A 24 -12.34 -3.51 -1.50
N HIS A 25 -13.47 -4.20 -1.43
CA HIS A 25 -14.58 -3.79 -0.58
C HIS A 25 -14.21 -3.86 0.90
N ASP A 26 -14.68 -2.91 1.69
CA ASP A 26 -14.42 -2.80 3.13
C ASP A 26 -14.80 -4.07 3.90
N TYR A 27 -15.85 -4.77 3.46
CA TYR A 27 -16.28 -6.05 4.04
C TYR A 27 -15.19 -7.13 4.03
N TYR A 28 -14.27 -7.07 3.09
CA TYR A 28 -13.13 -7.99 3.04
C TYR A 28 -12.25 -7.81 4.29
N TRP A 29 -11.88 -6.59 4.60
CA TRP A 29 -11.04 -6.25 5.75
C TRP A 29 -11.76 -6.50 7.08
N ILE A 30 -13.05 -6.14 7.14
CA ILE A 30 -13.91 -6.38 8.32
C ILE A 30 -14.03 -7.89 8.57
N GLY A 31 -14.23 -8.69 7.51
CA GLY A 31 -14.33 -10.15 7.62
C GLY A 31 -13.06 -10.76 8.21
N PHE A 32 -11.90 -10.46 7.64
CA PHE A 32 -10.62 -10.96 8.15
C PHE A 32 -10.33 -10.47 9.57
N GLY A 33 -10.56 -9.17 9.85
CA GLY A 33 -10.41 -8.60 11.17
C GLY A 33 -11.29 -9.27 12.21
N SER A 34 -12.56 -9.55 11.87
CA SER A 34 -13.50 -10.26 12.74
C SER A 34 -13.03 -11.70 13.04
N VAL A 35 -12.56 -12.43 12.03
CA VAL A 35 -11.99 -13.77 12.24
C VAL A 35 -10.76 -13.69 13.14
N GLY A 36 -9.86 -12.72 12.91
CA GLY A 36 -8.70 -12.49 13.77
C GLY A 36 -9.08 -12.20 15.21
N PHE A 37 -10.09 -11.35 15.41
CA PHE A 37 -10.62 -11.05 16.74
C PHE A 37 -11.23 -12.29 17.43
N LEU A 38 -11.99 -13.11 16.70
CA LEU A 38 -12.58 -14.34 17.24
C LEU A 38 -11.51 -15.36 17.64
N LEU A 39 -10.37 -15.43 16.93
CA LEU A 39 -9.27 -16.30 17.28
C LEU A 39 -8.67 -16.02 18.67
N LEU A 40 -8.83 -14.79 19.18
CA LEU A 40 -8.39 -14.44 20.53
C LEU A 40 -9.11 -15.23 21.62
N PHE A 41 -10.40 -15.56 21.41
CA PHE A 41 -11.17 -16.31 22.39
C PHE A 41 -10.80 -17.79 22.48
N ILE A 42 -10.00 -18.27 21.53
CA ILE A 42 -9.45 -19.64 21.51
C ILE A 42 -8.12 -19.70 22.26
N ASP A 43 -7.45 -18.54 22.41
CA ASP A 43 -6.16 -18.45 23.07
C ASP A 43 -6.36 -18.32 24.60
N PRO A 44 -5.68 -19.13 25.43
CA PRO A 44 -5.77 -19.03 26.89
C PRO A 44 -5.27 -17.68 27.43
N ASP A 45 -4.40 -16.98 26.69
CA ASP A 45 -3.79 -15.72 27.06
C ASP A 45 -4.56 -14.47 26.54
N ILE A 46 -5.90 -14.45 26.72
CA ILE A 46 -6.78 -13.41 26.18
C ILE A 46 -6.34 -11.99 26.61
N VAL A 47 -6.03 -11.79 27.91
CA VAL A 47 -5.75 -10.45 28.46
C VAL A 47 -4.45 -9.87 27.91
N PRO A 48 -3.30 -10.57 27.91
CA PRO A 48 -2.10 -10.12 27.24
C PRO A 48 -2.30 -9.83 25.76
N ASN A 49 -3.07 -10.66 25.06
CA ASN A 49 -3.34 -10.49 23.64
C ASN A 49 -4.18 -9.24 23.36
N LEU A 50 -5.19 -8.94 24.17
CA LEU A 50 -5.98 -7.70 24.07
C LEU A 50 -5.14 -6.44 24.29
N LEU A 51 -4.21 -6.47 25.26
CA LEU A 51 -3.28 -5.36 25.46
C LEU A 51 -2.37 -5.16 24.26
N THR A 52 -1.85 -6.24 23.70
CA THR A 52 -1.00 -6.21 22.51
C THR A 52 -1.74 -5.65 21.29
N ILE A 53 -3.02 -6.02 21.10
CA ILE A 53 -3.88 -5.42 20.06
C ILE A 53 -4.08 -3.93 20.32
N GLY A 54 -4.35 -3.52 21.56
CA GLY A 54 -4.49 -2.11 21.91
C GLY A 54 -3.26 -1.30 21.52
N PHE A 55 -2.07 -1.80 21.76
CA PHE A 55 -0.82 -1.18 21.32
C PHE A 55 -0.67 -1.21 19.79
N ALA A 56 -0.98 -2.32 19.14
CA ALA A 56 -0.90 -2.41 17.68
C ALA A 56 -1.88 -1.45 16.98
N LEU A 57 -3.06 -1.20 17.56
CA LEU A 57 -4.06 -0.26 17.06
C LEU A 57 -3.65 1.21 17.16
N ILE A 58 -2.53 1.55 17.80
CA ILE A 58 -1.95 2.91 17.73
C ILE A 58 -1.68 3.32 16.29
N ILE A 59 -1.46 2.37 15.38
CA ILE A 59 -1.31 2.67 13.96
C ILE A 59 -2.59 3.23 13.33
N ALA A 60 -3.77 2.91 13.85
CA ALA A 60 -5.06 3.26 13.24
C ALA A 60 -5.26 4.78 13.08
N PRO A 61 -5.10 5.64 14.10
CA PRO A 61 -5.23 7.07 13.92
C PRO A 61 -4.21 7.63 12.91
N PHE A 62 -3.02 7.07 12.86
CA PHE A 62 -1.98 7.49 11.93
C PHE A 62 -2.36 7.16 10.47
N VAL A 63 -2.77 5.94 10.17
CA VAL A 63 -3.13 5.55 8.80
C VAL A 63 -4.44 6.23 8.35
N ILE A 64 -5.38 6.47 9.26
CA ILE A 64 -6.60 7.23 8.96
C ILE A 64 -6.26 8.69 8.61
N LEU A 65 -5.30 9.29 9.32
CA LEU A 65 -4.82 10.63 9.01
C LEU A 65 -4.18 10.67 7.62
N LEU A 66 -3.29 9.74 7.30
CA LEU A 66 -2.67 9.65 5.98
C LEU A 66 -3.70 9.46 4.86
N TRP A 67 -4.72 8.63 5.10
CA TRP A 67 -5.83 8.45 4.17
C TRP A 67 -6.62 9.75 3.97
N ARG A 68 -6.97 10.46 5.03
CA ARG A 68 -7.67 11.75 4.93
C ARG A 68 -6.86 12.83 4.22
N MET A 69 -5.54 12.79 4.32
CA MET A 69 -4.64 13.67 3.59
C MET A 69 -4.49 13.29 2.10
N GLY A 70 -5.09 12.19 1.64
CA GLY A 70 -4.95 11.69 0.28
C GLY A 70 -3.57 11.09 -0.03
N LEU A 71 -2.75 10.84 0.98
CA LEU A 71 -1.41 10.24 0.84
C LEU A 71 -1.46 8.71 0.82
N PHE A 72 -2.60 8.13 1.20
CA PHE A 72 -2.76 6.71 1.43
C PHE A 72 -4.12 6.23 0.91
N GLY A 73 -4.18 5.02 0.36
CA GLY A 73 -5.43 4.40 -0.07
C GLY A 73 -6.29 3.98 1.13
N GLY A 74 -7.63 4.10 1.01
CA GLY A 74 -8.54 3.64 2.05
C GLY A 74 -8.39 2.14 2.32
N ALA A 75 -8.26 1.33 1.28
CA ALA A 75 -8.05 -0.11 1.39
C ALA A 75 -6.77 -0.45 2.18
N ASP A 76 -5.68 0.30 1.94
CA ASP A 76 -4.41 0.11 2.66
C ASP A 76 -4.53 0.46 4.14
N ALA A 77 -5.28 1.53 4.46
CA ALA A 77 -5.55 1.90 5.85
C ALA A 77 -6.34 0.80 6.58
N PHE A 78 -7.40 0.28 5.96
CA PHE A 78 -8.18 -0.83 6.52
C PHE A 78 -7.37 -2.12 6.63
N ALA A 79 -6.50 -2.41 5.66
CA ALA A 79 -5.60 -3.56 5.71
C ALA A 79 -4.68 -3.51 6.95
N LEU A 80 -4.08 -2.36 7.22
CA LEU A 80 -3.20 -2.18 8.37
C LEU A 80 -3.95 -2.25 9.70
N ILE A 81 -5.18 -1.73 9.76
CA ILE A 81 -6.04 -1.83 10.95
C ILE A 81 -6.44 -3.30 11.18
N ALA A 82 -6.88 -4.03 10.15
CA ALA A 82 -7.19 -5.44 10.26
C ALA A 82 -5.96 -6.25 10.68
N LEU A 83 -4.78 -5.94 10.14
CA LEU A 83 -3.52 -6.57 10.49
C LEU A 83 -3.15 -6.34 11.97
N ALA A 84 -3.45 -5.16 12.53
CA ALA A 84 -3.24 -4.86 13.94
C ALA A 84 -4.07 -5.75 14.87
N VAL A 85 -5.22 -6.24 14.39
CA VAL A 85 -6.07 -7.19 15.14
C VAL A 85 -5.61 -8.63 14.94
N ILE A 86 -5.25 -9.00 13.71
CA ILE A 86 -4.89 -10.39 13.35
C ILE A 86 -3.49 -10.77 13.83
N ALA A 87 -2.54 -9.84 13.70
CA ALA A 87 -1.12 -10.04 14.04
C ALA A 87 -0.62 -8.84 14.86
N PRO A 88 -1.06 -8.72 16.12
CA PRO A 88 -0.85 -7.53 16.95
C PRO A 88 0.59 -7.33 17.47
N MET A 89 1.56 -8.07 17.01
CA MET A 89 2.93 -7.93 17.49
C MET A 89 3.47 -6.52 17.19
N VAL A 90 3.79 -5.80 18.25
CA VAL A 90 4.08 -4.36 18.21
C VAL A 90 5.52 -4.06 17.83
N THR A 91 6.40 -5.02 17.91
CA THR A 91 7.83 -4.77 17.78
C THR A 91 8.37 -5.29 16.47
N PHE A 92 9.48 -4.70 16.02
CA PHE A 92 10.41 -5.23 15.01
C PHE A 92 10.96 -6.60 15.46
N SER A 93 10.07 -7.49 15.86
CA SER A 93 10.36 -8.85 16.27
C SER A 93 10.73 -9.65 15.05
N GLU A 94 11.71 -10.48 15.22
CA GLU A 94 12.20 -11.40 14.20
C GLU A 94 11.01 -12.16 13.57
N ASN A 95 10.83 -12.02 12.27
CA ASN A 95 9.86 -12.74 11.43
C ASN A 95 8.37 -12.39 11.61
N ALA A 96 8.01 -11.25 12.13
CA ALA A 96 6.60 -10.91 12.31
C ALA A 96 6.02 -10.08 11.16
N VAL A 97 4.90 -10.54 10.61
CA VAL A 97 4.02 -9.74 9.77
C VAL A 97 3.18 -8.86 10.70
N THR A 98 3.63 -7.64 10.93
CA THR A 98 2.93 -6.67 11.79
C THR A 98 2.45 -5.49 10.95
N PRO A 99 1.50 -4.67 11.43
CA PRO A 99 1.09 -3.47 10.70
C PRO A 99 2.26 -2.50 10.46
N PHE A 100 3.20 -2.37 11.39
CA PHE A 100 4.35 -1.47 11.24
C PHE A 100 5.40 -2.02 10.28
N THR A 101 5.74 -3.30 10.35
CA THR A 101 6.67 -3.91 9.40
C THR A 101 6.10 -3.94 7.99
N THR A 102 4.81 -4.19 7.85
CA THR A 102 4.11 -4.14 6.55
C THR A 102 4.14 -2.74 5.97
N LEU A 103 3.81 -1.71 6.75
CA LEU A 103 3.87 -0.31 6.32
C LEU A 103 5.30 0.09 5.93
N SER A 104 6.29 -0.25 6.75
CA SER A 104 7.69 0.07 6.48
C SER A 104 8.20 -0.60 5.21
N ASN A 105 7.90 -1.88 5.03
CA ASN A 105 8.27 -2.62 3.83
C ASN A 105 7.58 -2.06 2.58
N ALA A 106 6.29 -1.73 2.67
CA ALA A 106 5.56 -1.09 1.59
C ALA A 106 6.18 0.27 1.21
N ALA A 107 6.54 1.09 2.20
CA ALA A 107 7.20 2.38 1.97
C ALA A 107 8.57 2.20 1.27
N ILE A 108 9.39 1.24 1.70
CA ILE A 108 10.68 0.95 1.08
C ILE A 108 10.47 0.48 -0.37
N LEU A 109 9.56 -0.47 -0.59
CA LEU A 109 9.26 -0.98 -1.93
C LEU A 109 8.70 0.09 -2.86
N PHE A 110 7.95 1.07 -2.33
CA PHE A 110 7.41 2.17 -3.11
C PHE A 110 8.50 3.09 -3.69
N VAL A 111 9.66 3.18 -3.05
CA VAL A 111 10.80 3.97 -3.56
C VAL A 111 11.36 3.38 -4.86
N ILE A 112 11.30 2.07 -5.05
CA ILE A 112 11.85 1.38 -6.23
C ILE A 112 11.22 1.87 -7.55
N PRO A 113 9.88 1.88 -7.72
CA PRO A 113 9.25 2.43 -8.94
C PRO A 113 9.60 3.89 -9.18
N LEU A 114 9.69 4.72 -8.13
CA LEU A 114 10.07 6.12 -8.26
C LEU A 114 11.48 6.26 -8.85
N LEU A 115 12.44 5.50 -8.33
CA LEU A 115 13.82 5.49 -8.86
C LEU A 115 13.86 5.01 -10.31
N ILE A 116 13.12 3.94 -10.64
CA ILE A 116 13.04 3.43 -12.00
C ILE A 116 12.47 4.50 -12.96
N ASN A 117 11.42 5.21 -12.54
CA ASN A 117 10.83 6.28 -13.35
C ASN A 117 11.81 7.43 -13.59
N VAL A 118 12.51 7.88 -12.53
CA VAL A 118 13.55 8.91 -12.66
C VAL A 118 14.64 8.46 -13.63
N MET A 119 15.16 7.24 -13.48
CA MET A 119 16.20 6.71 -14.37
C MET A 119 15.73 6.67 -15.83
N ARG A 120 14.51 6.20 -16.08
CA ARG A 120 13.92 6.17 -17.44
C ARG A 120 13.79 7.56 -18.03
N ASN A 121 13.31 8.52 -17.27
CA ASN A 121 13.14 9.90 -17.71
C ASN A 121 14.49 10.58 -17.98
N VAL A 122 15.50 10.36 -17.15
CA VAL A 122 16.87 10.84 -17.38
C VAL A 122 17.46 10.24 -18.67
N ILE A 123 17.32 8.93 -18.87
CA ILE A 123 17.81 8.26 -20.10
C ILE A 123 17.08 8.83 -21.34
N ALA A 124 15.77 9.07 -21.26
CA ALA A 124 15.01 9.67 -22.36
C ALA A 124 15.51 11.08 -22.71
N GLN A 125 15.79 11.91 -21.69
CA GLN A 125 16.35 13.24 -21.88
C GLN A 125 17.74 13.20 -22.50
N ILE A 126 18.63 12.30 -22.05
CA ILE A 126 19.97 12.11 -22.64
C ILE A 126 19.87 11.73 -24.11
N LYS A 127 18.84 10.94 -24.49
CA LYS A 127 18.58 10.58 -25.90
C LYS A 127 17.94 11.71 -26.72
N GLY A 128 17.73 12.89 -26.13
CA GLY A 128 17.10 14.04 -26.80
C GLY A 128 15.60 13.94 -26.94
N GLU A 129 14.95 13.02 -26.22
CA GLU A 129 13.49 12.93 -26.22
C GLU A 129 12.88 14.02 -25.34
N ASN A 130 11.86 14.72 -25.83
CA ASN A 130 11.11 15.68 -25.04
C ASN A 130 10.07 14.92 -24.20
N ILE A 131 10.39 14.68 -22.93
CA ILE A 131 9.51 13.94 -22.01
C ILE A 131 8.22 14.71 -21.65
N PHE A 132 8.19 16.03 -21.89
CA PHE A 132 7.06 16.90 -21.60
C PHE A 132 6.34 17.39 -22.88
N GLU A 133 6.58 16.76 -24.01
CA GLU A 133 5.84 17.08 -25.23
C GLU A 133 4.34 16.86 -25.00
N GLU A 134 3.53 17.86 -25.33
CA GLU A 134 2.08 17.88 -25.09
C GLU A 134 1.63 17.88 -23.61
N PHE A 135 2.57 17.94 -22.66
CA PHE A 135 2.26 18.04 -21.25
C PHE A 135 2.40 19.49 -20.77
N ASP A 136 1.32 20.25 -20.91
CA ASP A 136 1.30 21.64 -20.45
C ASP A 136 0.87 21.71 -18.98
N ALA A 137 1.86 21.81 -18.10
CA ALA A 137 1.64 21.82 -16.67
C ALA A 137 2.68 22.68 -15.94
N SER A 138 2.34 23.09 -14.73
CA SER A 138 3.28 23.84 -13.87
C SER A 138 4.54 23.04 -13.58
N THR A 139 5.64 23.73 -13.25
CA THR A 139 6.93 23.09 -12.92
C THR A 139 6.81 22.07 -11.80
N ALA A 140 5.98 22.34 -10.79
CA ALA A 140 5.74 21.38 -9.70
C ALA A 140 5.08 20.09 -10.18
N LYS A 141 4.09 20.18 -11.09
CA LYS A 141 3.46 19.01 -11.71
C LYS A 141 4.42 18.24 -12.60
N LYS A 142 5.27 18.94 -13.36
CA LYS A 142 6.32 18.32 -14.19
C LYS A 142 7.33 17.56 -13.33
N SER A 143 7.74 18.12 -12.20
CA SER A 143 8.64 17.45 -11.26
C SER A 143 7.98 16.21 -10.64
N ALA A 144 6.71 16.29 -10.26
CA ALA A 144 5.96 15.13 -9.77
C ALA A 144 5.81 14.05 -10.86
N ALA A 145 5.55 14.41 -12.10
CA ALA A 145 5.42 13.48 -13.22
C ALA A 145 6.71 12.69 -13.48
N ILE A 146 7.90 13.30 -13.31
CA ILE A 146 9.19 12.59 -13.42
C ILE A 146 9.31 11.47 -12.41
N LEU A 147 8.80 11.67 -11.20
CA LEU A 147 8.85 10.67 -10.12
C LEU A 147 7.77 9.59 -10.31
N MET A 148 6.54 10.01 -10.65
CA MET A 148 5.38 9.13 -10.62
C MET A 148 5.17 8.32 -11.91
N GLY A 149 5.77 8.74 -13.03
CA GLY A 149 5.56 8.11 -14.31
C GLY A 149 6.67 8.36 -15.34
N TYR A 150 6.48 7.82 -16.52
CA TYR A 150 7.31 8.06 -17.69
C TYR A 150 6.45 8.10 -18.95
N ARG A 151 6.91 8.81 -19.98
CA ARG A 151 6.24 8.87 -21.29
C ARG A 151 6.38 7.51 -21.99
N ALA A 152 5.25 6.88 -22.31
CA ALA A 152 5.21 5.64 -23.07
C ALA A 152 4.65 5.90 -24.46
N LYS A 153 5.43 5.54 -25.52
CA LYS A 153 5.00 5.71 -26.92
C LYS A 153 3.95 4.67 -27.35
N ASN A 154 4.01 3.45 -26.80
CA ASN A 154 3.07 2.36 -27.07
C ASN A 154 2.83 1.56 -25.77
N PRO A 155 1.98 2.02 -24.87
CA PRO A 155 1.72 1.32 -23.64
C PRO A 155 0.93 0.04 -23.90
N ARG A 156 1.57 -1.12 -23.84
CA ARG A 156 0.87 -2.43 -23.88
C ARG A 156 0.26 -2.79 -22.53
N PHE A 157 0.90 -2.35 -21.46
CA PHE A 157 0.47 -2.53 -20.08
C PHE A 157 0.81 -1.25 -19.32
N GLY A 158 -0.10 -0.79 -18.51
CA GLY A 158 0.10 0.35 -17.65
C GLY A 158 -1.15 1.22 -17.54
N PHE A 159 -1.02 2.25 -16.73
CA PHE A 159 -2.09 3.18 -16.48
C PHE A 159 -1.72 4.53 -17.07
N ALA A 160 -2.56 5.04 -17.94
CA ALA A 160 -2.45 6.43 -18.36
C ALA A 160 -2.90 7.30 -17.18
N ILE A 161 -2.01 8.17 -16.71
CA ILE A 161 -2.34 9.21 -15.72
C ILE A 161 -3.09 10.35 -16.42
N GLU A 162 -2.73 10.61 -17.67
CA GLU A 162 -3.43 11.55 -18.56
C GLU A 162 -3.56 10.96 -19.96
N LYS A 163 -4.68 11.22 -20.59
CA LYS A 163 -4.96 10.85 -21.98
C LYS A 163 -4.99 12.14 -22.79
N THR A 164 -4.14 12.24 -23.80
CA THR A 164 -4.24 13.34 -24.77
C THR A 164 -5.44 13.10 -25.67
N GLU A 165 -6.10 14.18 -26.15
CA GLU A 165 -7.28 14.08 -27.02
C GLU A 165 -7.00 13.36 -28.35
N ASN A 166 -5.75 13.15 -28.72
CA ASN A 166 -5.33 12.56 -29.99
C ASN A 166 -4.65 11.19 -29.87
N GLY A 167 -4.74 10.48 -28.73
CA GLY A 167 -4.05 9.19 -28.63
C GLY A 167 -4.46 8.33 -27.44
#